data_a523121c1b3579dc4f03612a77ab6fa8
#
_entry.id   a523121c1b3579dc4f03612a77ab6fa8
#
_cell.length_a   1.000
_cell.length_b   1.000
_cell.length_c   1.000
_cell.angle_alpha   90.00
_cell.angle_beta   90.00
_cell.angle_gamma   90.00
#
_symmetry.space_group_name_H-M   'P 1'
#
loop_
_entity.id
_entity.type
_entity.pdbx_description
1 polymer ?
#
loop_
_entity_poly.entity_id
_entity_poly.type
_entity_poly.pdbx_seq_one_letter_code
_entity_poly.pdbx_strand_id
1 'polypeptide(L)'
;MSYVVLARKYRPQTFSELTGQEHVSRTLQNAIDTGRVAHAFLFTGARGVGKTSSARILAKALNCEQGLTTEPCNACPACREITDGTSTDVFEIDGASNTGVDDVRDLRDNIKYLPSHSRYKIFIIDEVHMLSTSAFNALLKTLEEPPAHVKFIFATTEPHKVPVTILSRCQRFDFKRILLPKLIERLRFIAGEEGITISDAALAMIARKGDGSMRDSLSVFDQVLAFCGNSVSDEDVATMIGAVDRRLLAEISAAVFAGDTQGVLAGVKRVDGVGYNMRQFCQELIEHFRNLLVIRSVKNPGEILDLAEAELEELRRQGGGFSAQEIQRRLTLLLKAETEMAYATFPRLILEIALLKAATLVPVIPIQELLEKVKGFETGAVHTPALPWDAARSAAPAAAPAQRPEPSRNEQAPHPATEVMQPPPSRPKLGGGYADWERFVVFCVEKRPANGSVLEHGSPLKLEQGQMEIGFPAGYYLNMAQDADFIAEIRTLAQEFTGHETVIRVKAITPETGEPPQSLAEKKKNDNERLMDDLKREVAEHPVINEAGRIFGAAVTEIRKA
;
A
#
# COMPACT_ATOMS: atom_id res chain seq x y z
N MET A 1 -24.76 -12.38 31.67
CA MET A 1 -24.73 -12.48 30.18
C MET A 1 -23.34 -12.08 29.71
N SER A 2 -22.74 -12.85 28.82
CA SER A 2 -21.46 -12.44 28.24
C SER A 2 -21.68 -11.24 27.33
N TYR A 3 -20.81 -10.24 27.42
CA TYR A 3 -20.83 -9.07 26.53
C TYR A 3 -20.66 -9.48 25.08
N VAL A 4 -21.50 -8.98 24.20
CA VAL A 4 -21.43 -9.21 22.75
C VAL A 4 -21.03 -7.91 22.08
N VAL A 5 -19.91 -7.89 21.39
CA VAL A 5 -19.42 -6.71 20.67
C VAL A 5 -20.44 -6.18 19.65
N LEU A 6 -20.57 -4.85 19.53
CA LEU A 6 -21.57 -4.19 18.69
C LEU A 6 -21.53 -4.66 17.23
N ALA A 7 -20.35 -4.87 16.69
CA ALA A 7 -20.16 -5.38 15.32
C ALA A 7 -20.79 -6.77 15.09
N ARG A 8 -20.96 -7.58 16.15
CA ARG A 8 -21.65 -8.88 16.09
C ARG A 8 -23.14 -8.73 16.40
N LYS A 9 -23.50 -7.92 17.43
CA LYS A 9 -24.89 -7.70 17.86
C LYS A 9 -25.72 -7.03 16.75
N TYR A 10 -25.17 -6.02 16.07
CA TYR A 10 -25.84 -5.27 15.01
C TYR A 10 -25.47 -5.73 13.59
N ARG A 11 -25.04 -7.00 13.45
CA ARG A 11 -24.81 -7.57 12.11
C ARG A 11 -26.14 -7.63 11.36
N PRO A 12 -26.25 -7.09 10.13
CA PRO A 12 -27.49 -7.10 9.35
C PRO A 12 -28.05 -8.51 9.18
N GLN A 13 -29.34 -8.64 9.38
CA GLN A 13 -30.08 -9.92 9.27
C GLN A 13 -30.98 -9.96 8.03
N THR A 14 -31.27 -8.81 7.42
CA THR A 14 -32.10 -8.65 6.23
C THR A 14 -31.39 -7.74 5.21
N PHE A 15 -31.84 -7.78 3.94
CA PHE A 15 -31.31 -6.89 2.90
C PHE A 15 -31.59 -5.42 3.15
N SER A 16 -32.68 -5.09 3.85
CA SER A 16 -33.06 -3.72 4.21
C SER A 16 -32.15 -3.09 5.27
N GLU A 17 -31.49 -3.92 6.10
CA GLU A 17 -30.55 -3.47 7.13
C GLU A 17 -29.13 -3.22 6.57
N LEU A 18 -28.85 -3.59 5.30
CA LEU A 18 -27.56 -3.36 4.68
C LEU A 18 -27.36 -1.89 4.34
N THR A 19 -26.61 -1.20 5.17
CA THR A 19 -26.34 0.22 5.01
C THR A 19 -25.38 0.48 3.85
N GLY A 20 -25.76 1.39 2.92
CA GLY A 20 -24.90 1.87 1.85
C GLY A 20 -24.70 0.91 0.67
N GLN A 21 -25.40 -0.23 0.65
CA GLN A 21 -25.30 -1.25 -0.40
C GLN A 21 -26.62 -1.48 -1.14
N GLU A 22 -27.43 -0.44 -1.30
CA GLU A 22 -28.79 -0.53 -1.87
C GLU A 22 -28.81 -1.13 -3.28
N HIS A 23 -27.76 -0.86 -4.08
CA HIS A 23 -27.62 -1.40 -5.44
C HIS A 23 -27.41 -2.92 -5.43
N VAL A 24 -26.65 -3.46 -4.45
CA VAL A 24 -26.44 -4.90 -4.28
C VAL A 24 -27.71 -5.55 -3.77
N SER A 25 -28.29 -5.01 -2.68
CA SER A 25 -29.52 -5.53 -2.07
C SER A 25 -30.65 -5.64 -3.11
N ARG A 26 -30.91 -4.57 -3.84
CA ARG A 26 -31.95 -4.54 -4.88
C ARG A 26 -31.72 -5.55 -5.99
N THR A 27 -30.46 -5.72 -6.43
CA THR A 27 -30.15 -6.68 -7.50
C THR A 27 -30.34 -8.12 -7.02
N LEU A 28 -29.91 -8.45 -5.78
CA LEU A 28 -30.12 -9.78 -5.19
C LEU A 28 -31.61 -10.07 -4.95
N GLN A 29 -32.38 -9.10 -4.44
CA GLN A 29 -33.81 -9.23 -4.25
C GLN A 29 -34.52 -9.51 -5.58
N ASN A 30 -34.23 -8.73 -6.63
CA ASN A 30 -34.80 -8.96 -7.97
C ASN A 30 -34.45 -10.34 -8.54
N ALA A 31 -33.22 -10.84 -8.30
CA ALA A 31 -32.82 -12.17 -8.73
C ALA A 31 -33.61 -13.28 -8.01
N ILE A 32 -33.90 -13.10 -6.72
CA ILE A 32 -34.72 -14.02 -5.92
C ILE A 32 -36.18 -13.99 -6.41
N ASP A 33 -36.79 -12.80 -6.54
CA ASP A 33 -38.20 -12.63 -6.94
C ASP A 33 -38.47 -13.19 -8.33
N THR A 34 -37.51 -13.05 -9.26
CA THR A 34 -37.64 -13.59 -10.62
C THR A 34 -37.22 -15.04 -10.75
N GLY A 35 -36.75 -15.69 -9.68
CA GLY A 35 -36.22 -17.05 -9.69
C GLY A 35 -34.92 -17.23 -10.49
N ARG A 36 -34.25 -16.12 -10.87
CA ARG A 36 -32.99 -16.13 -11.66
C ARG A 36 -31.76 -16.10 -10.76
N VAL A 37 -31.69 -17.07 -9.85
CA VAL A 37 -30.57 -17.15 -8.89
C VAL A 37 -29.39 -17.90 -9.50
N ALA A 38 -28.27 -17.22 -9.69
CA ALA A 38 -27.04 -17.80 -10.22
C ALA A 38 -26.55 -18.96 -9.34
N HIS A 39 -25.70 -19.83 -9.90
CA HIS A 39 -25.05 -20.90 -9.16
C HIS A 39 -23.84 -20.43 -8.36
N ALA A 40 -23.18 -19.35 -8.79
CA ALA A 40 -22.03 -18.77 -8.13
C ALA A 40 -22.10 -17.24 -8.11
N PHE A 41 -21.80 -16.67 -6.96
CA PHE A 41 -21.75 -15.24 -6.68
C PHE A 41 -20.34 -14.85 -6.26
N LEU A 42 -19.89 -13.66 -6.67
CA LEU A 42 -18.63 -13.08 -6.21
C LEU A 42 -18.88 -11.69 -5.64
N PHE A 43 -18.70 -11.54 -4.33
CA PHE A 43 -18.82 -10.28 -3.62
C PHE A 43 -17.45 -9.65 -3.45
N THR A 44 -17.23 -8.49 -4.09
CA THR A 44 -15.94 -7.78 -4.07
C THR A 44 -16.08 -6.45 -3.36
N GLY A 45 -15.03 -5.98 -2.70
CA GLY A 45 -15.01 -4.67 -2.05
C GLY A 45 -14.19 -4.63 -0.78
N ALA A 46 -14.05 -3.43 -0.19
CA ALA A 46 -13.26 -3.22 1.02
C ALA A 46 -13.70 -4.10 2.20
N ARG A 47 -12.82 -4.24 3.20
CA ARG A 47 -13.15 -4.96 4.44
C ARG A 47 -14.28 -4.26 5.18
N GLY A 48 -15.14 -5.02 5.85
CA GLY A 48 -16.16 -4.50 6.78
C GLY A 48 -17.35 -3.77 6.13
N VAL A 49 -17.50 -3.79 4.79
CA VAL A 49 -18.62 -3.18 4.05
C VAL A 49 -19.87 -4.05 3.95
N GLY A 50 -19.85 -5.27 4.50
CA GLY A 50 -21.02 -6.15 4.56
C GLY A 50 -21.02 -7.36 3.65
N LYS A 51 -19.91 -7.72 2.97
CA LYS A 51 -19.83 -8.88 2.04
C LYS A 51 -20.30 -10.19 2.69
N THR A 52 -19.68 -10.60 3.78
CA THR A 52 -20.02 -11.84 4.51
C THR A 52 -21.43 -11.79 5.11
N SER A 53 -21.87 -10.62 5.59
CA SER A 53 -23.26 -10.45 6.07
C SER A 53 -24.26 -10.63 4.93
N SER A 54 -24.02 -10.05 3.76
CA SER A 54 -24.87 -10.25 2.58
C SER A 54 -24.88 -11.71 2.10
N ALA A 55 -23.74 -12.42 2.20
CA ALA A 55 -23.66 -13.84 1.90
C ALA A 55 -24.58 -14.66 2.81
N ARG A 56 -24.57 -14.40 4.12
CA ARG A 56 -25.46 -15.07 5.08
C ARG A 56 -26.93 -14.70 4.86
N ILE A 57 -27.24 -13.42 4.55
CA ILE A 57 -28.61 -13.00 4.22
C ILE A 57 -29.11 -13.72 2.97
N LEU A 58 -28.28 -13.80 1.92
CA LEU A 58 -28.60 -14.54 0.70
C LEU A 58 -28.82 -16.03 0.99
N ALA A 59 -27.96 -16.64 1.80
CA ALA A 59 -28.13 -18.04 2.21
C ALA A 59 -29.45 -18.26 2.96
N LYS A 60 -29.83 -17.36 3.89
CA LYS A 60 -31.13 -17.39 4.56
C LYS A 60 -32.28 -17.21 3.59
N ALA A 61 -32.20 -16.25 2.67
CA ALA A 61 -33.21 -15.99 1.65
C ALA A 61 -33.49 -17.19 0.76
N LEU A 62 -32.46 -17.97 0.42
CA LEU A 62 -32.55 -19.17 -0.40
C LEU A 62 -33.06 -20.40 0.37
N ASN A 63 -32.73 -20.52 1.65
CA ASN A 63 -33.00 -21.71 2.47
C ASN A 63 -34.11 -21.50 3.53
N CYS A 64 -34.75 -20.32 3.59
CA CYS A 64 -35.84 -20.08 4.52
C CYS A 64 -36.99 -21.07 4.30
N GLU A 65 -37.53 -21.67 5.37
CA GLU A 65 -38.65 -22.62 5.29
C GLU A 65 -39.92 -22.00 4.69
N GLN A 66 -40.09 -20.68 4.78
CA GLN A 66 -41.24 -19.97 4.16
C GLN A 66 -41.17 -19.90 2.63
N GLY A 67 -40.10 -20.35 2.02
CA GLY A 67 -39.92 -20.30 0.57
C GLY A 67 -38.69 -19.49 0.16
N LEU A 68 -38.48 -19.38 -1.14
CA LEU A 68 -37.57 -18.37 -1.70
C LEU A 68 -38.18 -17.00 -1.37
N THR A 69 -37.44 -16.18 -0.63
CA THR A 69 -37.96 -14.89 -0.15
C THR A 69 -36.86 -13.85 -0.10
N THR A 70 -37.21 -12.62 -0.42
CA THR A 70 -36.32 -11.45 -0.24
C THR A 70 -36.21 -11.02 1.21
N GLU A 71 -37.16 -11.46 2.07
CA GLU A 71 -37.19 -11.18 3.50
C GLU A 71 -37.15 -12.48 4.29
N PRO A 72 -35.98 -13.00 4.66
CA PRO A 72 -35.88 -14.21 5.47
C PRO A 72 -36.52 -14.00 6.84
N CYS A 73 -37.28 -15.00 7.32
CA CYS A 73 -38.07 -14.87 8.53
C CYS A 73 -37.25 -14.73 9.82
N ASN A 74 -35.97 -15.07 9.81
CA ASN A 74 -35.04 -15.07 10.95
C ASN A 74 -35.52 -15.89 12.18
N ALA A 75 -36.60 -16.63 12.06
CA ALA A 75 -37.24 -17.38 13.16
C ALA A 75 -37.22 -18.91 12.95
N CYS A 76 -37.22 -19.40 11.71
CA CYS A 76 -37.18 -20.83 11.43
C CYS A 76 -35.79 -21.43 11.76
N PRO A 77 -35.69 -22.76 11.97
CA PRO A 77 -34.47 -23.47 12.26
C PRO A 77 -33.35 -23.10 11.27
N ALA A 78 -33.61 -23.21 9.97
CA ALA A 78 -32.61 -22.88 8.93
C ALA A 78 -32.07 -21.44 9.05
N CYS A 79 -32.93 -20.45 9.29
CA CYS A 79 -32.47 -19.08 9.46
C CYS A 79 -31.64 -18.88 10.73
N ARG A 80 -31.98 -19.54 11.83
CA ARG A 80 -31.23 -19.46 13.09
C ARG A 80 -29.87 -20.12 12.98
N GLU A 81 -29.83 -21.35 12.46
CA GLU A 81 -28.58 -22.09 12.25
C GLU A 81 -27.59 -21.34 11.35
N ILE A 82 -28.08 -20.70 10.27
CA ILE A 82 -27.24 -19.89 9.40
C ILE A 82 -26.71 -18.63 10.15
N THR A 83 -27.55 -18.02 10.99
CA THR A 83 -27.14 -16.86 11.79
C THR A 83 -26.06 -17.25 12.81
N ASP A 84 -26.23 -18.42 13.46
CA ASP A 84 -25.31 -18.94 14.47
C ASP A 84 -24.06 -19.60 13.87
N GLY A 85 -24.08 -19.91 12.55
CA GLY A 85 -22.99 -20.59 11.85
C GLY A 85 -22.90 -22.10 12.15
N THR A 86 -24.03 -22.72 12.52
CA THR A 86 -24.13 -24.16 12.88
C THR A 86 -24.86 -24.99 11.84
N SER A 87 -25.28 -24.40 10.73
CA SER A 87 -26.03 -25.09 9.68
C SER A 87 -25.21 -26.21 9.01
N THR A 88 -25.83 -27.36 8.82
CA THR A 88 -25.24 -28.51 8.10
C THR A 88 -25.28 -28.36 6.58
N ASP A 89 -26.09 -27.44 6.07
CA ASP A 89 -26.29 -27.20 4.64
C ASP A 89 -25.66 -25.88 4.15
N VAL A 90 -25.14 -25.04 5.09
CA VAL A 90 -24.42 -23.80 4.76
C VAL A 90 -23.05 -23.82 5.39
N PHE A 91 -22.05 -23.99 4.57
CA PHE A 91 -20.64 -24.05 4.98
C PHE A 91 -20.00 -22.69 4.81
N GLU A 92 -19.52 -22.10 5.91
CA GLU A 92 -18.76 -20.87 5.88
C GLU A 92 -17.29 -21.18 6.13
N ILE A 93 -16.45 -20.89 5.16
CA ILE A 93 -15.02 -21.18 5.12
C ILE A 93 -14.27 -19.87 4.98
N ASP A 94 -13.33 -19.62 5.88
CA ASP A 94 -12.38 -18.51 5.75
C ASP A 94 -11.18 -18.98 4.93
N GLY A 95 -10.98 -18.41 3.75
CA GLY A 95 -9.88 -18.72 2.86
C GLY A 95 -8.50 -18.42 3.46
N ALA A 96 -8.40 -17.54 4.45
CA ALA A 96 -7.14 -17.26 5.13
C ALA A 96 -6.71 -18.40 6.07
N SER A 97 -7.65 -19.09 6.66
CA SER A 97 -7.41 -20.23 7.58
C SER A 97 -7.36 -21.58 6.87
N ASN A 98 -7.99 -21.69 5.69
CA ASN A 98 -8.16 -22.94 4.92
C ASN A 98 -7.60 -22.78 3.51
N THR A 99 -6.29 -22.59 3.38
CA THR A 99 -5.59 -22.36 2.11
C THR A 99 -5.27 -23.64 1.34
N GLY A 100 -5.42 -24.81 2.01
CA GLY A 100 -4.97 -26.10 1.56
C GLY A 100 -5.81 -26.68 0.40
N VAL A 101 -5.18 -27.55 -0.38
CA VAL A 101 -5.85 -28.31 -1.44
C VAL A 101 -6.78 -29.37 -0.84
N ASP A 102 -6.40 -29.92 0.31
CA ASP A 102 -7.13 -31.00 0.96
C ASP A 102 -8.44 -30.47 1.56
N ASP A 103 -8.44 -29.27 2.16
CA ASP A 103 -9.66 -28.60 2.64
C ASP A 103 -10.68 -28.40 1.51
N VAL A 104 -10.21 -28.00 0.33
CA VAL A 104 -11.07 -27.79 -0.86
C VAL A 104 -11.48 -29.13 -1.49
N ARG A 105 -10.68 -30.19 -1.38
CA ARG A 105 -11.08 -31.55 -1.80
C ARG A 105 -12.20 -32.09 -0.93
N ASP A 106 -12.10 -31.93 0.39
CA ASP A 106 -13.16 -32.30 1.33
C ASP A 106 -14.46 -31.53 1.04
N LEU A 107 -14.34 -30.25 0.72
CA LEU A 107 -15.46 -29.44 0.27
C LEU A 107 -16.07 -30.02 -1.02
N ARG A 108 -15.24 -30.33 -2.03
CA ARG A 108 -15.69 -30.93 -3.30
C ARG A 108 -16.39 -32.27 -3.09
N ASP A 109 -15.92 -33.12 -2.18
CA ASP A 109 -16.55 -34.40 -1.88
C ASP A 109 -17.89 -34.20 -1.17
N ASN A 110 -18.02 -33.18 -0.33
CA ASN A 110 -19.27 -32.76 0.28
C ASN A 110 -20.31 -32.22 -0.73
N ILE A 111 -19.89 -31.61 -1.83
CA ILE A 111 -20.78 -31.08 -2.89
C ILE A 111 -21.66 -32.15 -3.53
N LYS A 112 -21.19 -33.41 -3.57
CA LYS A 112 -21.89 -34.52 -4.19
C LYS A 112 -23.16 -34.91 -3.46
N TYR A 113 -23.26 -34.62 -2.17
CA TYR A 113 -24.40 -34.98 -1.34
C TYR A 113 -25.49 -33.94 -1.38
N LEU A 114 -26.75 -34.37 -1.42
CA LEU A 114 -27.91 -33.49 -1.31
C LEU A 114 -27.92 -32.76 0.05
N PRO A 115 -28.56 -31.59 0.14
CA PRO A 115 -28.77 -30.91 1.41
C PRO A 115 -29.62 -31.79 2.35
N SER A 116 -29.37 -31.68 3.67
CA SER A 116 -30.04 -32.48 4.69
C SER A 116 -31.46 -32.02 4.96
N HIS A 117 -31.67 -30.72 5.09
CA HIS A 117 -32.95 -30.09 5.45
C HIS A 117 -33.33 -28.91 4.59
N SER A 118 -32.33 -28.25 3.99
CA SER A 118 -32.50 -27.02 3.21
C SER A 118 -32.77 -27.31 1.73
N ARG A 119 -33.15 -26.27 0.95
CA ARG A 119 -33.29 -26.38 -0.51
C ARG A 119 -31.97 -26.43 -1.24
N TYR A 120 -31.01 -25.65 -0.77
CA TYR A 120 -29.69 -25.52 -1.38
C TYR A 120 -28.59 -25.83 -0.37
N LYS A 121 -27.57 -26.49 -0.85
CA LYS A 121 -26.29 -26.60 -0.16
C LYS A 121 -25.43 -25.40 -0.57
N ILE A 122 -25.07 -24.55 0.38
CA ILE A 122 -24.44 -23.27 0.10
C ILE A 122 -23.04 -23.24 0.70
N PHE A 123 -22.08 -22.86 -0.12
CA PHE A 123 -20.69 -22.69 0.28
C PHE A 123 -20.32 -21.22 0.24
N ILE A 124 -20.11 -20.62 1.40
CA ILE A 124 -19.62 -19.25 1.56
C ILE A 124 -18.12 -19.34 1.80
N ILE A 125 -17.32 -18.79 0.88
CA ILE A 125 -15.86 -18.76 1.01
C ILE A 125 -15.44 -17.29 1.11
N ASP A 126 -15.07 -16.88 2.34
CA ASP A 126 -14.60 -15.52 2.60
C ASP A 126 -13.10 -15.42 2.31
N GLU A 127 -12.65 -14.26 1.94
CA GLU A 127 -11.28 -13.94 1.49
C GLU A 127 -10.73 -14.99 0.49
N VAL A 128 -11.55 -15.32 -0.49
CA VAL A 128 -11.29 -16.40 -1.47
C VAL A 128 -9.96 -16.24 -2.21
N HIS A 129 -9.43 -15.01 -2.31
CA HIS A 129 -8.13 -14.73 -2.92
C HIS A 129 -6.93 -15.35 -2.17
N MET A 130 -7.13 -15.82 -0.94
CA MET A 130 -6.12 -16.51 -0.15
C MET A 130 -5.99 -18.00 -0.49
N LEU A 131 -6.93 -18.56 -1.26
CA LEU A 131 -6.85 -19.94 -1.72
C LEU A 131 -5.67 -20.14 -2.66
N SER A 132 -5.03 -21.30 -2.55
CA SER A 132 -3.96 -21.69 -3.48
C SER A 132 -4.50 -21.89 -4.91
N THR A 133 -3.63 -21.75 -5.91
CA THR A 133 -4.00 -22.00 -7.32
C THR A 133 -4.55 -23.41 -7.54
N SER A 134 -4.01 -24.39 -6.83
CA SER A 134 -4.49 -25.79 -6.88
C SER A 134 -5.87 -25.97 -6.25
N ALA A 135 -6.20 -25.20 -5.20
CA ALA A 135 -7.53 -25.16 -4.61
C ALA A 135 -8.56 -24.53 -5.58
N PHE A 136 -8.22 -23.44 -6.25
CA PHE A 136 -9.05 -22.88 -7.31
C PHE A 136 -9.32 -23.88 -8.44
N ASN A 137 -8.28 -24.57 -8.91
CA ASN A 137 -8.41 -25.57 -9.98
C ASN A 137 -9.33 -26.72 -9.59
N ALA A 138 -9.35 -27.12 -8.31
CA ALA A 138 -10.26 -28.16 -7.81
C ALA A 138 -11.74 -27.76 -7.87
N LEU A 139 -12.04 -26.45 -7.78
CA LEU A 139 -13.41 -25.90 -7.88
C LEU A 139 -13.89 -25.69 -9.32
N LEU A 140 -12.99 -25.54 -10.30
CA LEU A 140 -13.35 -25.18 -11.68
C LEU A 140 -14.38 -26.13 -12.29
N LYS A 141 -14.17 -27.46 -12.17
CA LYS A 141 -15.10 -28.45 -12.74
C LYS A 141 -16.50 -28.31 -12.15
N THR A 142 -16.61 -28.03 -10.85
CA THR A 142 -17.91 -27.85 -10.19
C THR A 142 -18.58 -26.53 -10.54
N LEU A 143 -17.79 -25.50 -10.83
CA LEU A 143 -18.31 -24.21 -11.30
C LEU A 143 -18.73 -24.24 -12.78
N GLU A 144 -18.15 -25.14 -13.58
CA GLU A 144 -18.56 -25.37 -14.97
C GLU A 144 -19.86 -26.17 -15.08
N GLU A 145 -19.96 -27.23 -14.28
CA GLU A 145 -21.11 -28.13 -14.25
C GLU A 145 -21.68 -28.21 -12.81
N PRO A 146 -22.29 -27.12 -12.32
CA PRO A 146 -22.77 -27.06 -10.95
C PRO A 146 -24.00 -27.96 -10.74
N PRO A 147 -24.03 -28.78 -9.68
CA PRO A 147 -25.24 -29.50 -9.28
C PRO A 147 -26.35 -28.47 -8.97
N ALA A 148 -27.60 -28.77 -9.36
CA ALA A 148 -28.73 -27.86 -9.21
C ALA A 148 -29.00 -27.40 -7.78
N HIS A 149 -28.65 -28.26 -6.80
CA HIS A 149 -28.81 -28.00 -5.37
C HIS A 149 -27.65 -27.22 -4.73
N VAL A 150 -26.60 -26.90 -5.48
CA VAL A 150 -25.39 -26.24 -4.93
C VAL A 150 -25.33 -24.78 -5.32
N LYS A 151 -24.97 -23.92 -4.38
CA LYS A 151 -24.69 -22.50 -4.60
C LYS A 151 -23.36 -22.11 -3.96
N PHE A 152 -22.59 -21.30 -4.68
CA PHE A 152 -21.33 -20.74 -4.18
C PHE A 152 -21.47 -19.23 -3.96
N ILE A 153 -20.93 -18.74 -2.85
CA ILE A 153 -20.82 -17.32 -2.55
C ILE A 153 -19.38 -17.02 -2.16
N PHE A 154 -18.62 -16.47 -3.07
CA PHE A 154 -17.25 -16.05 -2.84
C PHE A 154 -17.24 -14.61 -2.35
N ALA A 155 -16.43 -14.28 -1.36
CA ALA A 155 -16.18 -12.94 -0.92
C ALA A 155 -14.67 -12.64 -0.98
N THR A 156 -14.29 -11.43 -1.43
CA THR A 156 -12.88 -11.02 -1.52
C THR A 156 -12.71 -9.52 -1.36
N THR A 157 -11.60 -9.13 -0.75
CA THR A 157 -11.12 -7.75 -0.74
C THR A 157 -10.26 -7.44 -1.95
N GLU A 158 -9.67 -8.46 -2.61
CA GLU A 158 -8.71 -8.33 -3.69
C GLU A 158 -9.14 -9.11 -4.95
N PRO A 159 -10.09 -8.57 -5.73
CA PRO A 159 -10.62 -9.29 -6.89
C PRO A 159 -9.57 -9.55 -7.99
N HIS A 160 -8.50 -8.75 -8.05
CA HIS A 160 -7.43 -8.90 -9.03
C HIS A 160 -6.55 -10.15 -8.78
N LYS A 161 -6.56 -10.70 -7.56
CA LYS A 161 -5.87 -11.97 -7.22
C LYS A 161 -6.70 -13.21 -7.54
N VAL A 162 -8.00 -13.06 -7.82
CA VAL A 162 -8.87 -14.19 -8.18
C VAL A 162 -8.68 -14.54 -9.66
N PRO A 163 -8.45 -15.81 -10.01
CA PRO A 163 -8.26 -16.22 -11.41
C PRO A 163 -9.43 -15.83 -12.31
N VAL A 164 -9.13 -15.37 -13.53
CA VAL A 164 -10.14 -14.96 -14.53
C VAL A 164 -11.10 -16.09 -14.87
N THR A 165 -10.63 -17.34 -14.82
CA THR A 165 -11.45 -18.55 -15.01
C THR A 165 -12.58 -18.70 -13.99
N ILE A 166 -12.37 -18.26 -12.75
CA ILE A 166 -13.40 -18.20 -11.71
C ILE A 166 -14.31 -17.00 -11.92
N LEU A 167 -13.70 -15.80 -12.19
CA LEU A 167 -14.44 -14.56 -12.40
C LEU A 167 -15.49 -14.70 -13.50
N SER A 168 -15.16 -15.38 -14.60
CA SER A 168 -16.05 -15.56 -15.76
C SER A 168 -17.27 -16.46 -15.49
N ARG A 169 -17.24 -17.23 -14.40
CA ARG A 169 -18.32 -18.18 -14.00
C ARG A 169 -19.18 -17.69 -12.84
N CYS A 170 -18.81 -16.53 -12.26
CA CYS A 170 -19.49 -15.95 -11.13
C CYS A 170 -20.26 -14.68 -11.51
N GLN A 171 -21.44 -14.51 -10.92
CA GLN A 171 -22.11 -13.21 -10.95
C GLN A 171 -21.45 -12.27 -9.95
N ARG A 172 -20.81 -11.21 -10.45
CA ARG A 172 -20.04 -10.27 -9.63
C ARG A 172 -20.92 -9.16 -9.07
N PHE A 173 -20.68 -8.81 -7.79
CA PHE A 173 -21.28 -7.71 -7.05
C PHE A 173 -20.20 -6.89 -6.37
N ASP A 174 -20.13 -5.59 -6.73
CA ASP A 174 -19.13 -4.67 -6.20
C ASP A 174 -19.71 -3.88 -5.02
N PHE A 175 -19.23 -4.18 -3.82
CA PHE A 175 -19.55 -3.47 -2.59
C PHE A 175 -18.72 -2.19 -2.49
N LYS A 176 -19.37 -1.07 -2.32
CA LYS A 176 -18.73 0.24 -2.19
C LYS A 176 -18.40 0.56 -0.74
N ARG A 177 -17.43 1.45 -0.52
CA ARG A 177 -17.26 2.08 0.80
C ARG A 177 -18.53 2.81 1.17
N ILE A 178 -18.92 2.72 2.43
CA ILE A 178 -20.12 3.37 2.94
C ILE A 178 -19.83 4.85 3.13
N LEU A 179 -20.70 5.71 2.61
CA LEU A 179 -20.56 7.15 2.74
C LEU A 179 -20.64 7.58 4.20
N LEU A 180 -19.85 8.57 4.58
CA LEU A 180 -19.76 9.09 5.95
C LEU A 180 -21.13 9.44 6.56
N PRO A 181 -22.05 10.13 5.87
CA PRO A 181 -23.38 10.43 6.42
C PRO A 181 -24.19 9.17 6.79
N LYS A 182 -24.11 8.11 5.97
CA LYS A 182 -24.80 6.84 6.23
C LYS A 182 -24.19 6.08 7.41
N LEU A 183 -22.86 6.14 7.58
CA LEU A 183 -22.20 5.60 8.77
C LEU A 183 -22.68 6.31 10.03
N ILE A 184 -22.68 7.65 10.03
CA ILE A 184 -23.14 8.46 11.17
C ILE A 184 -24.60 8.15 11.50
N GLU A 185 -25.47 8.08 10.51
CA GLU A 185 -26.89 7.74 10.70
C GLU A 185 -27.06 6.37 11.38
N ARG A 186 -26.31 5.35 10.91
CA ARG A 186 -26.37 4.01 11.48
C ARG A 186 -25.78 3.95 12.90
N LEU A 187 -24.67 4.63 13.15
CA LEU A 187 -24.08 4.72 14.49
C LEU A 187 -25.01 5.45 15.46
N ARG A 188 -25.67 6.53 15.02
CA ARG A 188 -26.69 7.26 15.84
C ARG A 188 -27.87 6.36 16.20
N PHE A 189 -28.37 5.58 15.23
CA PHE A 189 -29.43 4.60 15.50
C PHE A 189 -28.98 3.60 16.58
N ILE A 190 -27.79 3.05 16.48
CA ILE A 190 -27.26 2.08 17.45
C ILE A 190 -27.03 2.72 18.80
N ALA A 191 -26.53 3.97 18.87
CA ALA A 191 -26.37 4.70 20.12
C ALA A 191 -27.71 4.89 20.83
N GLY A 192 -28.79 5.20 20.09
CA GLY A 192 -30.16 5.30 20.63
C GLY A 192 -30.68 3.98 21.20
N GLU A 193 -30.47 2.85 20.47
CA GLU A 193 -30.88 1.52 20.93
C GLU A 193 -30.14 1.06 22.20
N GLU A 194 -28.84 1.44 22.34
CA GLU A 194 -28.03 1.11 23.51
C GLU A 194 -28.17 2.14 24.67
N GLY A 195 -28.93 3.20 24.47
CA GLY A 195 -29.11 4.27 25.49
C GLY A 195 -27.82 5.07 25.75
N ILE A 196 -27.00 5.27 24.74
CA ILE A 196 -25.71 5.97 24.82
C ILE A 196 -25.93 7.44 24.49
N THR A 197 -25.42 8.32 25.34
CA THR A 197 -25.42 9.77 25.10
C THR A 197 -24.11 10.15 24.40
N ILE A 198 -24.20 10.53 23.13
CA ILE A 198 -23.05 10.88 22.28
C ILE A 198 -23.44 11.99 21.31
N SER A 199 -22.52 12.91 21.02
CA SER A 199 -22.73 13.99 20.07
C SER A 199 -22.56 13.54 18.62
N ASP A 200 -23.14 14.28 17.66
CA ASP A 200 -22.92 14.06 16.24
C ASP A 200 -21.45 14.28 15.81
N ALA A 201 -20.75 15.17 16.50
CA ALA A 201 -19.32 15.40 16.26
C ALA A 201 -18.48 14.16 16.64
N ALA A 202 -18.75 13.57 17.80
CA ALA A 202 -18.12 12.33 18.26
C ALA A 202 -18.43 11.15 17.32
N LEU A 203 -19.69 11.00 16.88
CA LEU A 203 -20.09 9.98 15.90
C LEU A 203 -19.37 10.17 14.56
N ALA A 204 -19.18 11.42 14.12
CA ALA A 204 -18.44 11.72 12.90
C ALA A 204 -16.95 11.36 13.02
N MET A 205 -16.32 11.58 14.18
CA MET A 205 -14.93 11.15 14.43
C MET A 205 -14.80 9.63 14.36
N ILE A 206 -15.70 8.89 15.02
CA ILE A 206 -15.74 7.42 14.98
C ILE A 206 -15.93 6.92 13.56
N ALA A 207 -16.89 7.47 12.82
CA ALA A 207 -17.19 7.09 11.45
C ALA A 207 -16.03 7.37 10.46
N ARG A 208 -15.33 8.50 10.62
CA ARG A 208 -14.11 8.81 9.86
C ARG A 208 -13.00 7.80 10.12
N LYS A 209 -12.79 7.42 11.40
CA LYS A 209 -11.80 6.39 11.76
C LYS A 209 -12.11 5.03 11.15
N GLY A 210 -13.40 4.72 10.94
CA GLY A 210 -13.85 3.49 10.29
C GLY A 210 -13.64 3.45 8.76
N ASP A 211 -13.24 4.54 8.12
CA ASP A 211 -12.86 4.64 6.70
C ASP A 211 -13.81 3.93 5.73
N GLY A 212 -15.11 4.17 5.86
CA GLY A 212 -16.13 3.56 5.02
C GLY A 212 -16.49 2.11 5.36
N SER A 213 -15.94 1.57 6.46
CA SER A 213 -16.21 0.23 7.00
C SER A 213 -17.17 0.30 8.19
N MET A 214 -18.34 -0.30 8.10
CA MET A 214 -19.29 -0.38 9.24
C MET A 214 -18.70 -1.22 10.38
N ARG A 215 -18.03 -2.33 10.07
CA ARG A 215 -17.44 -3.21 11.08
C ARG A 215 -16.36 -2.49 11.89
N ASP A 216 -15.47 -1.75 11.22
CA ASP A 216 -14.38 -1.06 11.88
C ASP A 216 -14.91 0.15 12.65
N SER A 217 -15.92 0.88 12.12
CA SER A 217 -16.63 1.95 12.85
C SER A 217 -17.27 1.43 14.12
N LEU A 218 -17.95 0.27 14.09
CA LEU A 218 -18.55 -0.34 15.28
C LEU A 218 -17.49 -0.85 16.26
N SER A 219 -16.36 -1.35 15.78
CA SER A 219 -15.25 -1.77 16.64
C SER A 219 -14.61 -0.58 17.37
N VAL A 220 -14.45 0.55 16.67
CA VAL A 220 -13.99 1.81 17.29
C VAL A 220 -15.03 2.32 18.29
N PHE A 221 -16.32 2.22 17.96
CA PHE A 221 -17.40 2.62 18.87
C PHE A 221 -17.40 1.78 20.15
N ASP A 222 -17.22 0.45 20.05
CA ASP A 222 -17.06 -0.43 21.20
C ASP A 222 -15.87 -0.02 22.10
N GLN A 223 -14.75 0.35 21.50
CA GLN A 223 -13.57 0.82 22.24
C GLN A 223 -13.85 2.14 22.97
N VAL A 224 -14.55 3.08 22.31
CA VAL A 224 -15.00 4.34 22.93
C VAL A 224 -15.88 4.05 24.14
N LEU A 225 -16.85 3.16 24.01
CA LEU A 225 -17.74 2.78 25.11
C LEU A 225 -17.00 2.10 26.27
N ALA A 226 -16.01 1.27 25.96
CA ALA A 226 -15.18 0.64 26.98
C ALA A 226 -14.35 1.67 27.77
N PHE A 227 -13.99 2.80 27.14
CA PHE A 227 -13.21 3.87 27.76
C PHE A 227 -14.09 4.88 28.50
N CYS A 228 -15.18 5.37 27.89
CA CYS A 228 -16.01 6.46 28.41
C CYS A 228 -17.26 5.98 29.16
N GLY A 229 -17.69 4.72 28.98
CA GLY A 229 -19.02 4.27 29.43
C GLY A 229 -20.13 4.82 28.53
N ASN A 230 -21.33 5.01 29.13
CA ASN A 230 -22.53 5.40 28.38
C ASN A 230 -22.65 6.91 28.10
N SER A 231 -21.81 7.74 28.70
CA SER A 231 -21.76 9.18 28.46
C SER A 231 -20.44 9.53 27.78
N VAL A 232 -20.52 9.83 26.51
CA VAL A 232 -19.32 9.99 25.63
C VAL A 232 -19.15 11.46 25.32
N SER A 233 -18.03 12.06 25.77
CA SER A 233 -17.64 13.44 25.41
C SER A 233 -16.80 13.46 24.14
N ASP A 234 -16.82 14.59 23.42
CA ASP A 234 -16.01 14.77 22.20
C ASP A 234 -14.50 14.69 22.49
N GLU A 235 -14.07 15.19 23.65
CA GLU A 235 -12.67 15.20 24.09
C GLU A 235 -12.15 13.78 24.37
N ASP A 236 -12.98 12.95 25.03
CA ASP A 236 -12.65 11.56 25.30
C ASP A 236 -12.49 10.74 24.01
N VAL A 237 -13.42 10.95 23.06
CA VAL A 237 -13.35 10.32 21.75
C VAL A 237 -12.09 10.74 20.99
N ALA A 238 -11.79 12.03 20.95
CA ALA A 238 -10.57 12.55 20.31
C ALA A 238 -9.32 11.94 20.95
N THR A 239 -9.26 11.85 22.27
CA THR A 239 -8.14 11.26 23.00
C THR A 239 -7.99 9.77 22.70
N MET A 240 -9.07 9.01 22.75
CA MET A 240 -9.06 7.56 22.57
C MET A 240 -8.75 7.16 21.11
N ILE A 241 -9.31 7.86 20.13
CA ILE A 241 -9.03 7.61 18.70
C ILE A 241 -7.60 8.04 18.34
N GLY A 242 -6.94 8.82 19.22
CA GLY A 242 -5.64 9.44 18.91
C GLY A 242 -5.81 10.46 17.79
N ALA A 243 -6.96 11.13 17.72
CA ALA A 243 -7.16 12.20 16.77
C ALA A 243 -6.19 13.34 17.10
N VAL A 244 -5.30 13.62 16.17
CA VAL A 244 -4.36 14.73 16.32
C VAL A 244 -5.15 16.02 16.49
N ASP A 245 -4.78 16.80 17.48
CA ASP A 245 -5.37 18.14 17.63
C ASP A 245 -5.16 18.91 16.32
N ARG A 246 -6.25 19.24 15.65
CA ARG A 246 -6.22 20.01 14.40
C ARG A 246 -5.42 21.32 14.53
N ARG A 247 -5.37 21.85 15.76
CA ARG A 247 -4.55 23.03 16.06
C ARG A 247 -3.06 22.74 15.87
N LEU A 248 -2.60 21.54 16.29
CA LEU A 248 -1.20 21.14 16.08
C LEU A 248 -0.87 20.97 14.59
N LEU A 249 -1.79 20.39 13.82
CA LEU A 249 -1.65 20.29 12.36
C LEU A 249 -1.56 21.69 11.72
N ALA A 250 -2.47 22.59 12.12
CA ALA A 250 -2.50 23.97 11.63
C ALA A 250 -1.23 24.75 12.01
N GLU A 251 -0.77 24.63 13.26
CA GLU A 251 0.44 25.30 13.76
C GLU A 251 1.69 24.82 13.03
N ILE A 252 1.87 23.49 12.88
CA ILE A 252 3.02 22.92 12.17
C ILE A 252 2.97 23.31 10.68
N SER A 253 1.79 23.24 10.06
CA SER A 253 1.60 23.69 8.68
C SER A 253 1.96 25.17 8.51
N ALA A 254 1.50 26.04 9.41
CA ALA A 254 1.84 27.45 9.39
C ALA A 254 3.34 27.69 9.56
N ALA A 255 4.00 26.97 10.49
CA ALA A 255 5.46 27.05 10.68
C ALA A 255 6.23 26.60 9.42
N VAL A 256 5.76 25.52 8.75
CA VAL A 256 6.34 25.04 7.48
C VAL A 256 6.22 26.11 6.39
N PHE A 257 5.08 26.77 6.28
CA PHE A 257 4.88 27.83 5.29
C PHE A 257 5.67 29.10 5.61
N ALA A 258 5.83 29.43 6.91
CA ALA A 258 6.63 30.57 7.35
C ALA A 258 8.15 30.33 7.25
N GLY A 259 8.59 29.09 6.98
CA GLY A 259 10.02 28.73 7.01
C GLY A 259 10.59 28.67 8.43
N ASP A 260 9.73 28.63 9.46
CA ASP A 260 10.14 28.56 10.87
C ASP A 260 10.54 27.13 11.26
N THR A 261 11.81 26.83 11.07
CA THR A 261 12.39 25.52 11.39
C THR A 261 12.35 25.20 12.88
N GLN A 262 12.42 26.21 13.75
CA GLN A 262 12.35 26.03 15.20
C GLN A 262 10.91 25.69 15.61
N GLY A 263 9.92 26.39 15.09
CA GLY A 263 8.50 26.11 15.31
C GLY A 263 8.11 24.71 14.84
N VAL A 264 8.61 24.28 13.68
CA VAL A 264 8.41 22.93 13.15
C VAL A 264 8.93 21.86 14.11
N LEU A 265 10.19 21.96 14.56
CA LEU A 265 10.79 20.97 15.48
C LEU A 265 10.08 20.98 16.85
N ALA A 266 9.71 22.17 17.35
CA ALA A 266 8.96 22.27 18.60
C ALA A 266 7.57 21.63 18.48
N GLY A 267 6.91 21.78 17.33
CA GLY A 267 5.63 21.13 17.03
C GLY A 267 5.76 19.60 17.02
N VAL A 268 6.73 19.05 16.30
CA VAL A 268 6.97 17.59 16.26
C VAL A 268 7.31 17.04 17.65
N LYS A 269 8.11 17.78 18.44
CA LYS A 269 8.40 17.39 19.85
C LYS A 269 7.13 17.35 20.71
N ARG A 270 6.18 18.27 20.53
CA ARG A 270 4.89 18.23 21.24
C ARG A 270 4.06 17.01 20.83
N VAL A 271 4.00 16.70 19.54
CA VAL A 271 3.30 15.50 19.02
C VAL A 271 3.89 14.23 19.66
N ASP A 272 5.21 14.12 19.70
CA ASP A 272 5.92 13.01 20.33
C ASP A 272 5.67 12.93 21.85
N GLY A 273 5.67 14.07 22.52
CA GLY A 273 5.42 14.17 23.97
C GLY A 273 4.01 13.74 24.39
N VAL A 274 3.03 13.83 23.50
CA VAL A 274 1.65 13.32 23.71
C VAL A 274 1.55 11.83 23.36
N GLY A 275 2.58 11.23 22.75
CA GLY A 275 2.61 9.81 22.39
C GLY A 275 1.89 9.47 21.08
N TYR A 276 1.68 10.43 20.20
CA TYR A 276 1.08 10.15 18.88
C TYR A 276 2.00 9.28 18.02
N ASN A 277 1.37 8.39 17.25
CA ASN A 277 2.09 7.65 16.22
C ASN A 277 2.55 8.60 15.11
N MET A 278 3.87 8.74 14.92
CA MET A 278 4.47 9.68 13.96
C MET A 278 4.04 9.44 12.51
N ARG A 279 3.85 8.17 12.12
CA ARG A 279 3.38 7.83 10.78
C ARG A 279 1.93 8.26 10.57
N GLN A 280 1.07 8.02 11.56
CA GLN A 280 -0.33 8.46 11.50
C GLN A 280 -0.39 9.99 11.46
N PHE A 281 0.42 10.68 12.26
CA PHE A 281 0.51 12.14 12.22
C PHE A 281 0.96 12.66 10.84
N CYS A 282 1.92 11.99 10.20
CA CYS A 282 2.35 12.31 8.83
C CYS A 282 1.20 12.14 7.82
N GLN A 283 0.38 11.10 7.95
CA GLN A 283 -0.80 10.87 7.10
C GLN A 283 -1.84 11.98 7.27
N GLU A 284 -2.09 12.43 8.47
CA GLU A 284 -3.00 13.55 8.73
C GLU A 284 -2.45 14.89 8.21
N LEU A 285 -1.12 15.11 8.27
CA LEU A 285 -0.48 16.25 7.61
C LEU A 285 -0.63 16.17 6.08
N ILE A 286 -0.46 15.00 5.49
CA ILE A 286 -0.67 14.78 4.05
C ILE A 286 -2.10 15.15 3.66
N GLU A 287 -3.10 14.71 4.44
CA GLU A 287 -4.49 15.06 4.20
C GLU A 287 -4.73 16.57 4.34
N HIS A 288 -4.14 17.19 5.35
CA HIS A 288 -4.22 18.64 5.56
C HIS A 288 -3.62 19.43 4.37
N PHE A 289 -2.41 19.07 3.91
CA PHE A 289 -1.79 19.71 2.75
C PHE A 289 -2.55 19.42 1.44
N ARG A 290 -3.13 18.22 1.29
CA ARG A 290 -4.02 17.89 0.17
C ARG A 290 -5.26 18.79 0.18
N ASN A 291 -5.86 19.02 1.33
CA ASN A 291 -7.03 19.89 1.45
C ASN A 291 -6.70 21.33 1.13
N LEU A 292 -5.54 21.84 1.56
CA LEU A 292 -5.02 23.15 1.15
C LEU A 292 -4.82 23.24 -0.37
N LEU A 293 -4.29 22.19 -1.00
CA LEU A 293 -4.09 22.13 -2.45
C LEU A 293 -5.42 22.16 -3.20
N VAL A 294 -6.43 21.41 -2.74
CA VAL A 294 -7.78 21.40 -3.35
C VAL A 294 -8.41 22.79 -3.27
N ILE A 295 -8.34 23.46 -2.11
CA ILE A 295 -8.88 24.82 -1.92
C ILE A 295 -8.25 25.82 -2.89
N ARG A 296 -6.95 25.66 -3.19
CA ARG A 296 -6.24 26.56 -4.13
C ARG A 296 -6.49 26.23 -5.59
N SER A 297 -6.84 24.98 -5.90
CA SER A 297 -6.97 24.49 -7.28
C SER A 297 -8.41 24.46 -7.80
N VAL A 298 -9.41 24.41 -6.90
CA VAL A 298 -10.82 24.18 -7.26
C VAL A 298 -11.68 25.37 -6.85
N LYS A 299 -12.63 25.76 -7.71
CA LYS A 299 -13.55 26.88 -7.45
C LYS A 299 -14.55 26.59 -6.32
N ASN A 300 -15.10 25.36 -6.29
CA ASN A 300 -16.06 24.92 -5.30
C ASN A 300 -15.48 23.76 -4.47
N PRO A 301 -14.57 24.03 -3.53
CA PRO A 301 -13.93 22.97 -2.74
C PRO A 301 -14.89 22.18 -1.84
N GLY A 302 -16.02 22.77 -1.41
CA GLY A 302 -17.02 22.09 -0.57
C GLY A 302 -17.73 20.92 -1.26
N GLU A 303 -17.71 20.83 -2.60
CA GLU A 303 -18.25 19.67 -3.32
C GLU A 303 -17.30 18.46 -3.32
N ILE A 304 -16.00 18.70 -3.03
CA ILE A 304 -14.94 17.69 -3.05
C ILE A 304 -14.48 17.32 -1.63
N LEU A 305 -14.51 18.32 -0.73
CA LEU A 305 -14.10 18.17 0.66
C LEU A 305 -15.34 18.07 1.55
N ASP A 306 -15.52 16.91 2.19
CA ASP A 306 -16.57 16.67 3.18
C ASP A 306 -16.18 17.36 4.51
N LEU A 307 -16.06 18.70 4.50
CA LEU A 307 -15.67 19.53 5.64
C LEU A 307 -16.77 20.53 5.97
N ALA A 308 -16.85 20.92 7.25
CA ALA A 308 -17.74 22.00 7.67
C ALA A 308 -17.28 23.35 7.10
N GLU A 309 -18.21 24.29 6.86
CA GLU A 309 -17.87 25.60 6.25
C GLU A 309 -16.81 26.38 7.06
N ALA A 310 -16.89 26.30 8.40
CA ALA A 310 -15.90 26.92 9.28
C ALA A 310 -14.47 26.34 9.07
N GLU A 311 -14.37 25.04 8.80
CA GLU A 311 -13.09 24.38 8.49
C GLU A 311 -12.58 24.79 7.11
N LEU A 312 -13.47 24.93 6.14
CA LEU A 312 -13.13 25.41 4.80
C LEU A 312 -12.60 26.85 4.83
N GLU A 313 -13.20 27.72 5.64
CA GLU A 313 -12.73 29.10 5.81
C GLU A 313 -11.35 29.16 6.47
N GLU A 314 -11.10 28.34 7.48
CA GLU A 314 -9.79 28.25 8.14
C GLU A 314 -8.71 27.79 7.15
N LEU A 315 -8.98 26.75 6.37
CA LEU A 315 -8.05 26.28 5.34
C LEU A 315 -7.84 27.31 4.22
N ARG A 316 -8.87 28.07 3.81
CA ARG A 316 -8.75 29.20 2.88
C ARG A 316 -7.80 30.27 3.42
N ARG A 317 -7.92 30.58 4.72
CA ARG A 317 -7.04 31.55 5.39
C ARG A 317 -5.59 31.09 5.40
N GLN A 318 -5.33 29.82 5.74
CA GLN A 318 -3.99 29.25 5.77
C GLN A 318 -3.36 29.14 4.37
N GLY A 319 -4.13 28.69 3.38
CA GLY A 319 -3.65 28.49 2.00
C GLY A 319 -3.58 29.76 1.17
N GLY A 320 -4.18 30.87 1.63
CA GLY A 320 -4.41 32.08 0.83
C GLY A 320 -3.15 32.76 0.29
N GLY A 321 -2.02 32.65 0.98
CA GLY A 321 -0.74 33.28 0.63
C GLY A 321 0.16 32.45 -0.30
N PHE A 322 -0.19 31.19 -0.63
CA PHE A 322 0.71 30.27 -1.31
C PHE A 322 0.15 29.79 -2.65
N SER A 323 1.04 29.55 -3.61
CA SER A 323 0.67 28.98 -4.90
C SER A 323 0.37 27.47 -4.78
N ALA A 324 -0.48 26.95 -5.70
CA ALA A 324 -0.76 25.53 -5.75
C ALA A 324 0.53 24.69 -5.94
N GLN A 325 1.50 25.21 -6.71
CA GLN A 325 2.79 24.54 -6.94
C GLN A 325 3.64 24.45 -5.67
N GLU A 326 3.64 25.48 -4.82
CA GLU A 326 4.36 25.45 -3.55
C GLU A 326 3.76 24.44 -2.57
N ILE A 327 2.42 24.36 -2.49
CA ILE A 327 1.72 23.37 -1.68
C ILE A 327 2.00 21.96 -2.20
N GLN A 328 1.94 21.75 -3.52
CA GLN A 328 2.19 20.45 -4.16
C GLN A 328 3.61 19.93 -3.88
N ARG A 329 4.63 20.79 -3.94
CA ARG A 329 6.02 20.39 -3.65
C ARG A 329 6.18 19.91 -2.21
N ARG A 330 5.57 20.62 -1.24
CA ARG A 330 5.56 20.22 0.17
C ARG A 330 4.82 18.90 0.39
N LEU A 331 3.66 18.75 -0.23
CA LEU A 331 2.87 17.51 -0.20
C LEU A 331 3.68 16.32 -0.75
N THR A 332 4.43 16.51 -1.84
CA THR A 332 5.28 15.46 -2.41
C THR A 332 6.39 15.00 -1.44
N LEU A 333 6.98 15.93 -0.67
CA LEU A 333 7.96 15.57 0.36
C LEU A 333 7.34 14.75 1.49
N LEU A 334 6.13 15.10 1.92
CA LEU A 334 5.41 14.36 2.98
C LEU A 334 4.99 12.96 2.51
N LEU A 335 4.51 12.81 1.27
CA LEU A 335 4.18 11.51 0.68
C LEU A 335 5.40 10.59 0.62
N LYS A 336 6.56 11.14 0.25
CA LYS A 336 7.81 10.37 0.26
C LYS A 336 8.22 9.96 1.67
N ALA A 337 8.12 10.88 2.63
CA ALA A 337 8.43 10.60 4.03
C ALA A 337 7.52 9.50 4.63
N GLU A 338 6.21 9.52 4.32
CA GLU A 338 5.27 8.47 4.77
C GLU A 338 5.69 7.08 4.28
N THR A 339 6.08 6.97 3.01
CA THR A 339 6.56 5.72 2.43
C THR A 339 7.85 5.24 3.11
N GLU A 340 8.80 6.16 3.37
CA GLU A 340 10.05 5.84 4.08
C GLU A 340 9.79 5.43 5.54
N MET A 341 8.83 6.08 6.22
CA MET A 341 8.48 5.77 7.61
C MET A 341 7.86 4.37 7.80
N ALA A 342 7.28 3.79 6.74
CA ALA A 342 6.64 2.46 6.80
C ALA A 342 7.59 1.35 7.27
N TYR A 343 8.89 1.49 6.96
CA TYR A 343 9.92 0.49 7.23
C TYR A 343 11.04 1.02 8.15
N ALA A 344 10.90 2.23 8.67
CA ALA A 344 11.95 2.89 9.40
C ALA A 344 11.95 2.58 10.90
N THR A 345 13.15 2.43 11.46
CA THR A 345 13.35 2.27 12.92
C THR A 345 13.10 3.59 13.68
N PHE A 346 13.32 4.74 13.03
CA PHE A 346 13.17 6.07 13.62
C PHE A 346 12.22 6.95 12.82
N PRO A 347 10.88 6.69 12.86
CA PRO A 347 9.90 7.44 12.07
C PRO A 347 9.92 8.95 12.36
N ARG A 348 10.13 9.34 13.61
CA ARG A 348 10.23 10.73 14.04
C ARG A 348 11.30 11.51 13.27
N LEU A 349 12.49 10.94 13.15
CA LEU A 349 13.62 11.59 12.47
C LEU A 349 13.32 11.85 10.99
N ILE A 350 12.66 10.89 10.32
CA ILE A 350 12.25 11.04 8.91
C ILE A 350 11.25 12.18 8.78
N LEU A 351 10.27 12.26 9.68
CA LEU A 351 9.28 13.34 9.67
C LEU A 351 9.94 14.71 9.90
N GLU A 352 10.84 14.82 10.90
CA GLU A 352 11.58 16.05 11.19
C GLU A 352 12.36 16.52 9.95
N ILE A 353 13.11 15.63 9.29
CA ILE A 353 13.87 15.93 8.08
C ILE A 353 12.96 16.37 6.92
N ALA A 354 11.84 15.69 6.72
CA ALA A 354 10.89 16.02 5.65
C ALA A 354 10.26 17.39 5.87
N LEU A 355 9.85 17.70 7.10
CA LEU A 355 9.26 18.98 7.46
C LEU A 355 10.27 20.12 7.38
N LEU A 356 11.53 19.90 7.82
CA LEU A 356 12.61 20.88 7.66
C LEU A 356 12.88 21.17 6.18
N LYS A 357 12.96 20.14 5.33
CA LYS A 357 13.07 20.31 3.87
C LYS A 357 11.87 21.08 3.32
N ALA A 358 10.64 20.77 3.77
CA ALA A 358 9.44 21.47 3.33
C ALA A 358 9.43 22.95 3.77
N ALA A 359 9.94 23.27 4.96
CA ALA A 359 10.05 24.63 5.47
C ALA A 359 11.12 25.46 4.74
N THR A 360 12.24 24.84 4.35
CA THR A 360 13.37 25.48 3.66
C THR A 360 13.22 25.53 2.14
N LEU A 361 12.09 25.08 1.58
CA LEU A 361 11.85 25.16 0.14
C LEU A 361 11.82 26.60 -0.35
N VAL A 362 12.69 26.90 -1.31
CA VAL A 362 12.71 28.20 -1.99
C VAL A 362 11.48 28.37 -2.87
N PRO A 363 10.81 29.52 -2.87
CA PRO A 363 9.70 29.81 -3.77
C PRO A 363 10.07 29.60 -5.24
N VAL A 364 9.14 29.09 -6.03
CA VAL A 364 9.34 28.91 -7.48
C VAL A 364 9.14 30.29 -8.14
N ILE A 365 10.18 30.80 -8.71
CA ILE A 365 10.11 32.02 -9.54
C ILE A 365 9.88 31.56 -10.98
N PRO A 366 8.79 31.98 -11.66
CA PRO A 366 8.57 31.67 -13.07
C PRO A 366 9.74 32.17 -13.92
N ILE A 367 10.16 31.37 -14.91
CA ILE A 367 11.28 31.74 -15.81
C ILE A 367 11.05 33.11 -16.47
N GLN A 368 9.80 33.46 -16.77
CA GLN A 368 9.42 34.76 -17.34
C GLN A 368 9.77 35.91 -16.39
N GLU A 369 9.50 35.76 -15.10
CA GLU A 369 9.84 36.78 -14.09
C GLU A 369 11.36 36.90 -13.88
N LEU A 370 12.08 35.76 -13.96
CA LEU A 370 13.54 35.76 -13.97
C LEU A 370 14.10 36.47 -15.20
N LEU A 371 13.52 36.21 -16.38
CA LEU A 371 13.91 36.86 -17.62
C LEU A 371 13.63 38.39 -17.59
N GLU A 372 12.51 38.82 -17.01
CA GLU A 372 12.20 40.25 -16.81
C GLU A 372 13.17 40.90 -15.83
N LYS A 373 13.51 40.22 -14.73
CA LYS A 373 14.54 40.73 -13.79
C LYS A 373 15.91 40.83 -14.47
N VAL A 374 16.31 39.82 -15.25
CA VAL A 374 17.58 39.87 -16.01
C VAL A 374 17.58 41.01 -17.04
N LYS A 375 16.50 41.18 -17.81
CA LYS A 375 16.35 42.33 -18.74
C LYS A 375 16.37 43.67 -18.01
N GLY A 376 15.78 43.74 -16.80
CA GLY A 376 15.86 44.93 -15.94
C GLY A 376 17.29 45.27 -15.48
N PHE A 377 18.14 44.24 -15.27
CA PHE A 377 19.58 44.45 -14.98
C PHE A 377 20.36 45.03 -16.16
N GLU A 378 20.04 44.59 -17.39
CA GLU A 378 20.64 45.11 -18.62
C GLU A 378 20.26 46.59 -18.90
N THR A 379 19.09 47.03 -18.42
CA THR A 379 18.60 48.41 -18.62
C THR A 379 18.92 49.37 -17.47
N GLY A 380 19.67 48.94 -16.45
CA GLY A 380 20.19 49.83 -15.38
C GLY A 380 19.16 50.37 -14.37
N ALA A 381 17.95 49.86 -14.36
CA ALA A 381 16.86 50.29 -13.48
C ALA A 381 16.48 49.21 -12.43
N VAL A 382 17.39 48.86 -11.52
CA VAL A 382 17.05 47.93 -10.45
C VAL A 382 17.22 48.54 -9.07
N HIS A 383 16.08 48.79 -8.43
CA HIS A 383 15.98 48.83 -6.98
C HIS A 383 16.01 47.38 -6.47
N THR A 384 17.10 46.99 -5.82
CA THR A 384 17.18 45.71 -5.09
C THR A 384 16.33 45.81 -3.84
N PRO A 385 15.24 45.01 -3.70
CA PRO A 385 14.65 44.79 -2.37
C PRO A 385 15.63 43.93 -1.58
N ALA A 386 16.03 44.37 -0.40
CA ALA A 386 16.88 43.64 0.52
C ALA A 386 16.23 42.28 0.87
N LEU A 387 16.95 41.19 0.68
CA LEU A 387 16.51 39.87 1.07
C LEU A 387 16.49 39.77 2.60
N PRO A 388 15.51 39.06 3.22
CA PRO A 388 15.32 39.01 4.68
C PRO A 388 16.49 38.42 5.47
N TRP A 389 17.50 37.84 4.84
CA TRP A 389 18.64 37.22 5.50
C TRP A 389 19.81 38.18 5.78
N ASP A 390 19.80 39.39 5.23
CA ASP A 390 20.85 40.39 5.46
C ASP A 390 20.73 41.11 6.81
N ALA A 391 19.62 40.94 7.52
CA ALA A 391 19.42 41.58 8.82
C ALA A 391 20.20 40.94 10.00
N ALA A 392 20.80 39.77 9.79
CA ALA A 392 21.54 39.05 10.84
C ALA A 392 23.08 39.26 10.83
N ARG A 393 23.61 40.08 9.90
CA ARG A 393 25.07 40.29 9.76
C ARG A 393 25.59 41.69 10.21
N SER A 394 24.78 42.46 10.87
CA SER A 394 25.17 43.82 11.31
C SER A 394 25.57 43.91 12.78
N ALA A 395 26.33 42.99 13.30
CA ALA A 395 26.93 43.12 14.63
C ALA A 395 28.25 42.33 14.75
N ALA A 396 29.30 42.79 14.10
CA ALA A 396 30.68 42.47 14.52
C ALA A 396 31.63 43.61 14.12
N PRO A 397 32.59 44.02 14.98
CA PRO A 397 33.38 45.24 14.78
C PRO A 397 34.49 45.03 13.76
N ALA A 398 34.78 46.13 13.06
CA ALA A 398 35.78 46.26 12.03
C ALA A 398 37.19 45.95 12.52
N ALA A 399 37.89 45.04 11.86
CA ALA A 399 39.35 44.88 11.93
C ALA A 399 39.95 45.35 10.59
N ALA A 400 41.07 46.04 10.70
CA ALA A 400 41.75 46.80 9.67
C ALA A 400 42.31 46.00 8.48
N PRO A 401 42.59 46.60 7.34
CA PRO A 401 42.89 45.89 6.09
C PRO A 401 44.33 45.42 6.02
N ALA A 402 44.53 44.14 5.76
CA ALA A 402 45.80 43.54 5.38
C ALA A 402 45.89 43.49 3.83
N GLN A 403 47.04 43.91 3.33
CA GLN A 403 47.40 44.09 1.91
C GLN A 403 47.41 42.76 1.14
N ARG A 404 46.84 42.77 -0.04
CA ARG A 404 46.93 41.70 -1.04
C ARG A 404 48.28 41.70 -1.74
N PRO A 405 48.91 40.57 -1.98
CA PRO A 405 49.95 40.46 -3.00
C PRO A 405 49.30 40.20 -4.36
N GLU A 406 49.80 40.86 -5.38
CA GLU A 406 49.42 40.68 -6.79
C GLU A 406 49.83 39.31 -7.32
N PRO A 407 49.02 38.65 -8.18
CA PRO A 407 49.44 37.42 -8.86
C PRO A 407 50.21 37.76 -10.14
N SER A 408 51.38 37.16 -10.29
CA SER A 408 52.20 37.16 -11.50
C SER A 408 51.50 36.46 -12.65
N ARG A 409 51.63 37.08 -13.81
CA ARG A 409 51.18 36.70 -15.13
C ARG A 409 52.13 35.66 -15.73
N ASN A 410 51.62 34.50 -16.11
CA ASN A 410 52.00 33.59 -17.22
C ASN A 410 51.17 32.33 -17.05
N GLU A 411 50.55 31.72 -18.02
CA GLU A 411 50.78 31.38 -19.38
C GLU A 411 49.48 30.88 -20.02
N GLN A 412 49.42 31.01 -21.30
CA GLN A 412 48.41 30.66 -22.27
C GLN A 412 47.62 29.36 -22.01
N ALA A 413 46.29 29.48 -22.00
CA ALA A 413 45.35 28.35 -22.22
C ALA A 413 45.20 28.12 -23.73
N PRO A 414 45.24 26.88 -24.21
CA PRO A 414 44.83 26.55 -25.57
C PRO A 414 43.30 26.49 -25.69
N HIS A 415 42.80 26.95 -26.82
CA HIS A 415 41.41 26.90 -27.25
C HIS A 415 40.79 25.48 -27.18
N PRO A 416 39.48 25.37 -26.94
CA PRO A 416 38.82 24.08 -26.96
C PRO A 416 38.80 23.49 -28.38
N ALA A 417 39.42 22.35 -28.51
CA ALA A 417 39.33 21.55 -29.69
C ALA A 417 37.90 21.04 -29.89
N THR A 418 37.43 21.15 -31.11
CA THR A 418 36.22 20.55 -31.68
C THR A 418 35.93 19.17 -31.10
N GLU A 419 34.75 18.97 -30.55
CA GLU A 419 34.23 17.65 -30.19
C GLU A 419 34.23 16.75 -31.43
N VAL A 420 35.21 15.89 -31.51
CA VAL A 420 35.19 14.75 -32.41
C VAL A 420 34.19 13.78 -31.86
N MET A 421 33.08 13.62 -32.56
CA MET A 421 32.13 12.52 -32.34
C MET A 421 32.90 11.21 -32.16
N GLN A 422 32.89 10.71 -30.92
CA GLN A 422 33.36 9.34 -30.68
C GLN A 422 32.46 8.37 -31.44
N PRO A 423 33.01 7.36 -32.14
CA PRO A 423 32.19 6.32 -32.72
C PRO A 423 31.42 5.58 -31.62
N PRO A 424 30.20 5.08 -31.89
CA PRO A 424 29.42 4.38 -30.90
C PRO A 424 30.25 3.24 -30.28
N PRO A 425 30.10 2.99 -28.96
CA PRO A 425 30.88 1.96 -28.29
C PRO A 425 30.73 0.63 -29.01
N SER A 426 31.87 0.02 -29.37
CA SER A 426 31.94 -1.30 -30.01
C SER A 426 31.15 -2.29 -29.15
N ARG A 427 30.15 -2.95 -29.77
CA ARG A 427 29.32 -3.97 -29.12
C ARG A 427 30.21 -5.05 -28.51
N PRO A 428 29.96 -5.50 -27.28
CA PRO A 428 30.76 -6.50 -26.61
C PRO A 428 30.73 -7.81 -27.42
N LYS A 429 31.89 -8.35 -27.77
CA LYS A 429 32.00 -9.70 -28.32
C LYS A 429 31.95 -10.65 -27.14
N LEU A 430 31.04 -11.63 -27.14
CA LEU A 430 31.03 -12.72 -26.18
C LEU A 430 32.34 -13.52 -26.31
N GLY A 431 33.22 -13.39 -25.32
CA GLY A 431 34.49 -14.10 -25.23
C GLY A 431 34.40 -15.48 -24.58
N GLY A 432 33.18 -15.93 -24.21
CA GLY A 432 32.94 -17.25 -23.62
C GLY A 432 33.19 -17.35 -22.12
N GLY A 433 33.47 -16.23 -21.41
CA GLY A 433 33.75 -16.22 -19.98
C GLY A 433 32.54 -15.88 -19.11
N TYR A 434 32.62 -16.24 -17.82
CA TYR A 434 31.61 -15.93 -16.82
C TYR A 434 31.31 -14.41 -16.69
N ALA A 435 32.32 -13.57 -16.89
CA ALA A 435 32.17 -12.11 -16.88
C ALA A 435 31.24 -11.60 -18.00
N ASP A 436 31.17 -12.27 -19.13
CA ASP A 436 30.26 -11.92 -20.22
C ASP A 436 28.83 -12.32 -19.91
N TRP A 437 28.63 -13.42 -19.17
CA TRP A 437 27.34 -13.84 -18.66
C TRP A 437 26.79 -12.80 -17.66
N GLU A 438 27.62 -12.36 -16.71
CA GLU A 438 27.24 -11.35 -15.71
C GLU A 438 26.80 -10.05 -16.38
N ARG A 439 27.53 -9.56 -17.38
CA ARG A 439 27.16 -8.37 -18.16
C ARG A 439 25.84 -8.56 -18.92
N PHE A 440 25.64 -9.72 -19.51
CA PHE A 440 24.41 -10.04 -20.23
C PHE A 440 23.20 -10.06 -19.28
N VAL A 441 23.31 -10.69 -18.12
CA VAL A 441 22.22 -10.72 -17.12
C VAL A 441 21.92 -9.32 -16.58
N VAL A 442 22.93 -8.50 -16.29
CA VAL A 442 22.75 -7.10 -15.88
C VAL A 442 22.00 -6.32 -16.97
N PHE A 443 22.40 -6.46 -18.23
CA PHE A 443 21.70 -5.85 -19.35
C PHE A 443 20.23 -6.30 -19.45
N CYS A 444 19.95 -7.59 -19.23
CA CYS A 444 18.59 -8.12 -19.22
C CYS A 444 17.76 -7.56 -18.04
N VAL A 445 18.36 -7.40 -16.85
CA VAL A 445 17.70 -6.80 -15.68
C VAL A 445 17.33 -5.33 -15.96
N GLU A 446 18.20 -4.56 -16.59
CA GLU A 446 17.93 -3.16 -16.95
C GLU A 446 16.81 -3.02 -18.00
N LYS A 447 16.78 -3.89 -19.00
CA LYS A 447 15.80 -3.82 -20.10
C LYS A 447 14.46 -4.47 -19.77
N ARG A 448 14.49 -5.64 -19.11
CA ARG A 448 13.34 -6.47 -18.74
C ARG A 448 13.55 -7.09 -17.36
N PRO A 449 13.20 -6.39 -16.27
CA PRO A 449 13.48 -6.83 -14.89
C PRO A 449 12.95 -8.23 -14.57
N ALA A 450 11.77 -8.59 -15.08
CA ALA A 450 11.16 -9.90 -14.83
C ALA A 450 12.02 -11.04 -15.41
N ASN A 451 12.47 -10.91 -16.66
CA ASN A 451 13.29 -11.93 -17.33
C ASN A 451 14.72 -11.95 -16.78
N GLY A 452 15.26 -10.78 -16.43
CA GLY A 452 16.55 -10.66 -15.78
C GLY A 452 16.60 -11.39 -14.45
N SER A 453 15.55 -11.28 -13.63
CA SER A 453 15.43 -11.99 -12.35
C SER A 453 15.43 -13.52 -12.51
N VAL A 454 14.80 -14.05 -13.56
CA VAL A 454 14.86 -15.49 -13.86
C VAL A 454 16.29 -15.90 -14.27
N LEU A 455 16.96 -15.10 -15.12
CA LEU A 455 18.33 -15.37 -15.57
C LEU A 455 19.37 -15.31 -14.45
N GLU A 456 19.16 -14.53 -13.39
CA GLU A 456 20.03 -14.50 -12.19
C GLU A 456 20.16 -15.89 -11.53
N HIS A 457 19.12 -16.72 -11.62
CA HIS A 457 19.10 -18.10 -11.10
C HIS A 457 19.63 -19.13 -12.09
N GLY A 458 19.97 -18.71 -13.32
CA GLY A 458 20.56 -19.56 -14.34
C GLY A 458 22.10 -19.55 -14.29
N SER A 459 22.71 -20.67 -14.66
CA SER A 459 24.15 -20.84 -14.81
C SER A 459 24.53 -20.97 -16.29
N PRO A 460 25.59 -20.29 -16.78
CA PRO A 460 26.02 -20.42 -18.15
C PRO A 460 26.73 -21.76 -18.34
N LEU A 461 26.15 -22.67 -19.11
CA LEU A 461 26.75 -23.95 -19.46
C LEU A 461 27.64 -23.82 -20.68
N LYS A 462 27.24 -23.01 -21.66
CA LYS A 462 27.98 -22.74 -22.89
C LYS A 462 27.67 -21.35 -23.42
N LEU A 463 28.73 -20.54 -23.64
CA LEU A 463 28.63 -19.19 -24.18
C LEU A 463 29.57 -19.10 -25.38
N GLU A 464 29.03 -19.22 -26.58
CA GLU A 464 29.78 -19.09 -27.83
C GLU A 464 29.08 -18.09 -28.75
N GLN A 465 29.82 -17.57 -29.75
CA GLN A 465 29.18 -16.68 -30.74
C GLN A 465 28.09 -17.45 -31.49
N GLY A 466 26.83 -16.96 -31.32
CA GLY A 466 25.64 -17.56 -31.95
C GLY A 466 24.98 -18.71 -31.18
N GLN A 467 25.54 -19.17 -30.05
CA GLN A 467 24.92 -20.22 -29.24
C GLN A 467 25.09 -19.95 -27.73
N MET A 468 24.00 -19.99 -27.01
CA MET A 468 23.97 -19.82 -25.54
C MET A 468 23.19 -20.97 -24.91
N GLU A 469 23.84 -21.74 -24.04
CA GLU A 469 23.20 -22.79 -23.25
C GLU A 469 23.17 -22.37 -21.76
N ILE A 470 21.96 -22.33 -21.18
CA ILE A 470 21.71 -21.89 -19.81
C ILE A 470 21.16 -23.06 -19.03
N GLY A 471 21.82 -23.39 -17.92
CA GLY A 471 21.38 -24.43 -17.00
C GLY A 471 20.55 -23.84 -15.86
N PHE A 472 19.46 -24.52 -15.48
CA PHE A 472 18.67 -24.18 -14.30
C PHE A 472 18.52 -25.42 -13.41
N PRO A 473 18.51 -25.24 -12.07
CA PRO A 473 18.14 -26.32 -11.16
C PRO A 473 16.68 -26.72 -11.38
N ALA A 474 16.35 -27.99 -11.14
CA ALA A 474 14.98 -28.48 -11.24
C ALA A 474 14.04 -27.69 -10.32
N GLY A 475 12.95 -27.14 -10.86
CA GLY A 475 11.98 -26.37 -10.09
C GLY A 475 11.34 -25.21 -10.87
N TYR A 476 10.84 -24.22 -10.13
CA TYR A 476 10.08 -23.08 -10.65
C TYR A 476 10.78 -22.31 -11.78
N TYR A 477 12.05 -21.98 -11.60
CA TYR A 477 12.83 -21.20 -12.57
C TYR A 477 13.10 -21.96 -13.87
N LEU A 478 13.28 -23.29 -13.81
CA LEU A 478 13.44 -24.13 -15.00
C LEU A 478 12.16 -24.11 -15.86
N ASN A 479 10.99 -24.25 -15.21
CA ASN A 479 9.71 -24.25 -15.90
C ASN A 479 9.45 -22.90 -16.59
N MET A 480 9.76 -21.78 -15.92
CA MET A 480 9.65 -20.45 -16.52
C MET A 480 10.64 -20.26 -17.69
N ALA A 481 11.87 -20.75 -17.54
CA ALA A 481 12.90 -20.59 -18.56
C ALA A 481 12.65 -21.47 -19.81
N GLN A 482 11.86 -22.53 -19.69
CA GLN A 482 11.46 -23.39 -20.82
C GLN A 482 10.25 -22.85 -21.59
N ASP A 483 9.60 -21.79 -21.12
CA ASP A 483 8.50 -21.14 -21.82
C ASP A 483 8.96 -20.58 -23.17
N ALA A 484 8.16 -20.80 -24.21
CA ALA A 484 8.46 -20.36 -25.57
C ALA A 484 8.57 -18.83 -25.68
N ASP A 485 7.71 -18.11 -24.95
CA ASP A 485 7.69 -16.64 -24.92
C ASP A 485 8.95 -16.10 -24.23
N PHE A 486 9.36 -16.70 -23.11
CA PHE A 486 10.60 -16.36 -22.41
C PHE A 486 11.82 -16.56 -23.33
N ILE A 487 11.93 -17.72 -24.00
CA ILE A 487 13.05 -18.03 -24.92
C ILE A 487 13.09 -17.02 -26.09
N ALA A 488 11.93 -16.64 -26.64
CA ALA A 488 11.85 -15.66 -27.73
C ALA A 488 12.32 -14.26 -27.28
N GLU A 489 11.91 -13.82 -26.07
CA GLU A 489 12.33 -12.54 -25.51
C GLU A 489 13.84 -12.51 -25.19
N ILE A 490 14.38 -13.58 -24.59
CA ILE A 490 15.83 -13.67 -24.31
C ILE A 490 16.64 -13.72 -25.59
N ARG A 491 16.15 -14.37 -26.66
CA ARG A 491 16.79 -14.35 -27.97
C ARG A 491 16.90 -12.93 -28.53
N THR A 492 15.81 -12.14 -28.38
CA THR A 492 15.80 -10.73 -28.81
C THR A 492 16.82 -9.91 -28.03
N LEU A 493 16.87 -10.07 -26.71
CA LEU A 493 17.83 -9.38 -25.84
C LEU A 493 19.28 -9.82 -26.13
N ALA A 494 19.52 -11.11 -26.39
CA ALA A 494 20.83 -11.62 -26.77
C ALA A 494 21.28 -11.04 -28.11
N GLN A 495 20.39 -10.89 -29.08
CA GLN A 495 20.68 -10.26 -30.37
C GLN A 495 20.98 -8.76 -30.23
N GLU A 496 20.24 -8.04 -29.35
CA GLU A 496 20.56 -6.64 -29.02
C GLU A 496 21.94 -6.50 -28.38
N PHE A 497 22.28 -7.39 -27.45
CA PHE A 497 23.53 -7.36 -26.71
C PHE A 497 24.74 -7.72 -27.57
N THR A 498 24.65 -8.81 -28.34
CA THR A 498 25.77 -9.35 -29.11
C THR A 498 25.85 -8.79 -30.53
N GLY A 499 24.73 -8.32 -31.08
CA GLY A 499 24.61 -7.90 -32.47
C GLY A 499 24.50 -9.04 -33.49
N HIS A 500 24.40 -10.30 -33.03
CA HIS A 500 24.29 -11.49 -33.87
C HIS A 500 23.09 -12.34 -33.45
N GLU A 501 22.49 -13.06 -34.36
CA GLU A 501 21.45 -14.02 -34.06
C GLU A 501 22.01 -15.14 -33.16
N THR A 502 21.42 -15.34 -31.99
CA THR A 502 21.90 -16.28 -30.97
C THR A 502 20.84 -17.34 -30.69
N VAL A 503 21.22 -18.61 -30.81
CA VAL A 503 20.34 -19.73 -30.44
C VAL A 503 20.45 -19.98 -28.95
N ILE A 504 19.30 -19.88 -28.23
CA ILE A 504 19.23 -20.10 -26.81
C ILE A 504 18.69 -21.49 -26.51
N ARG A 505 19.38 -22.24 -25.66
CA ARG A 505 18.97 -23.55 -25.17
C ARG A 505 18.96 -23.56 -23.67
N VAL A 506 17.82 -23.97 -23.07
CA VAL A 506 17.66 -24.16 -21.63
C VAL A 506 17.78 -25.63 -21.31
N LYS A 507 18.60 -25.97 -20.31
CA LYS A 507 18.82 -27.33 -19.84
C LYS A 507 18.60 -27.44 -18.33
N ALA A 508 18.09 -28.59 -17.88
CA ALA A 508 18.08 -28.89 -16.46
C ALA A 508 19.50 -29.26 -15.99
N ILE A 509 19.92 -28.74 -14.85
CA ILE A 509 21.16 -29.16 -14.20
C ILE A 509 20.87 -30.47 -13.46
N THR A 510 21.56 -31.54 -13.86
CA THR A 510 21.50 -32.85 -13.20
C THR A 510 22.87 -33.18 -12.61
N PRO A 511 22.95 -34.07 -11.58
CA PRO A 511 24.23 -34.47 -10.99
C PRO A 511 25.25 -35.04 -11.98
N GLU A 512 24.79 -35.48 -13.15
CA GLU A 512 25.63 -36.03 -14.23
C GLU A 512 26.32 -34.96 -15.11
N THR A 513 25.91 -33.70 -15.02
CA THR A 513 26.43 -32.59 -15.84
C THR A 513 27.74 -31.97 -15.33
N GLY A 514 28.33 -32.52 -14.25
CA GLY A 514 29.49 -31.91 -13.56
C GLY A 514 29.07 -30.72 -12.69
N GLU A 515 29.99 -30.15 -11.88
CA GLU A 515 29.70 -28.95 -11.13
C GLU A 515 29.53 -27.75 -12.08
N PRO A 516 28.28 -27.24 -12.25
CA PRO A 516 28.07 -26.08 -13.13
C PRO A 516 28.63 -24.82 -12.46
N PRO A 517 29.02 -23.79 -13.23
CA PRO A 517 29.37 -22.49 -12.67
C PRO A 517 28.25 -21.99 -11.79
N GLN A 518 28.58 -21.38 -10.65
CA GLN A 518 27.57 -20.81 -9.72
C GLN A 518 26.68 -19.81 -10.45
N SER A 519 25.38 -19.83 -10.12
CA SER A 519 24.46 -18.79 -10.60
C SER A 519 24.81 -17.43 -9.99
N LEU A 520 24.39 -16.33 -10.63
CA LEU A 520 24.60 -14.98 -10.08
C LEU A 520 23.88 -14.78 -8.74
N ALA A 521 22.74 -15.40 -8.56
CA ALA A 521 21.99 -15.37 -7.30
C ALA A 521 22.77 -16.07 -6.18
N GLU A 522 23.38 -17.24 -6.46
CA GLU A 522 24.24 -17.96 -5.50
C GLU A 522 25.52 -17.18 -5.18
N LYS A 523 26.16 -16.59 -6.21
CA LYS A 523 27.35 -15.74 -6.01
C LYS A 523 27.03 -14.56 -5.10
N LYS A 524 25.93 -13.82 -5.38
CA LYS A 524 25.49 -12.70 -4.54
C LYS A 524 25.17 -13.13 -3.10
N LYS A 525 24.58 -14.31 -2.92
CA LYS A 525 24.30 -14.88 -1.60
C LYS A 525 25.59 -15.19 -0.84
N ASN A 526 26.53 -15.89 -1.49
CA ASN A 526 27.81 -16.24 -0.89
C ASN A 526 28.67 -15.00 -0.55
N ASP A 527 28.66 -13.98 -1.43
CA ASP A 527 29.38 -12.73 -1.18
C ASP A 527 28.74 -11.95 -0.01
N ASN A 528 27.42 -11.95 0.12
CA ASN A 528 26.74 -11.37 1.27
C ASN A 528 27.02 -12.16 2.57
N GLU A 529 27.04 -13.48 2.52
CA GLU A 529 27.38 -14.31 3.68
C GLU A 529 28.83 -14.06 4.14
N ARG A 530 29.79 -14.00 3.22
CA ARG A 530 31.17 -13.64 3.51
C ARG A 530 31.30 -12.25 4.12
N LEU A 531 30.63 -11.27 3.54
CA LEU A 531 30.62 -9.91 4.05
C LEU A 531 30.05 -9.84 5.48
N MET A 532 28.98 -10.58 5.76
CA MET A 532 28.39 -10.66 7.10
C MET A 532 29.31 -11.35 8.10
N ASP A 533 30.05 -12.38 7.68
CA ASP A 533 31.01 -13.06 8.54
C ASP A 533 32.24 -12.19 8.82
N ASP A 534 32.70 -11.43 7.84
CA ASP A 534 33.77 -10.45 8.03
C ASP A 534 33.33 -9.31 8.97
N LEU A 535 32.11 -8.79 8.80
CA LEU A 535 31.53 -7.80 9.71
C LEU A 535 31.38 -8.34 11.15
N LYS A 536 30.95 -9.60 11.31
CA LYS A 536 30.85 -10.24 12.63
C LYS A 536 32.23 -10.32 13.29
N ARG A 537 33.27 -10.65 12.52
CA ARG A 537 34.62 -10.72 13.01
C ARG A 537 35.17 -9.34 13.41
N GLU A 538 34.94 -8.33 12.55
CA GLU A 538 35.34 -6.95 12.83
C GLU A 538 34.63 -6.40 14.08
N VAL A 539 33.31 -6.65 14.23
CA VAL A 539 32.55 -6.26 15.42
C VAL A 539 33.06 -6.98 16.69
N ALA A 540 33.38 -8.29 16.58
CA ALA A 540 33.92 -9.07 17.71
C ALA A 540 35.30 -8.61 18.15
N GLU A 541 36.12 -8.08 17.22
CA GLU A 541 37.49 -7.58 17.51
C GLU A 541 37.50 -6.08 17.86
N HIS A 542 36.38 -5.36 17.72
CA HIS A 542 36.36 -3.91 17.91
C HIS A 542 36.52 -3.52 19.38
N PRO A 543 37.54 -2.72 19.73
CA PRO A 543 37.90 -2.44 21.15
C PRO A 543 36.78 -1.77 21.94
N VAL A 544 36.04 -0.83 21.31
CA VAL A 544 34.94 -0.09 21.96
C VAL A 544 33.75 -1.00 22.25
N ILE A 545 33.46 -1.95 21.37
CA ILE A 545 32.35 -2.90 21.57
C ILE A 545 32.70 -3.90 22.68
N ASN A 546 33.93 -4.37 22.71
CA ASN A 546 34.42 -5.25 23.78
C ASN A 546 34.41 -4.56 25.13
N GLU A 547 34.83 -3.30 25.21
CA GLU A 547 34.81 -2.53 26.44
C GLU A 547 33.37 -2.21 26.90
N ALA A 548 32.46 -1.89 25.96
CA ALA A 548 31.04 -1.71 26.26
C ALA A 548 30.39 -3.01 26.76
N GLY A 549 30.71 -4.16 26.15
CA GLY A 549 30.29 -5.47 26.64
C GLY A 549 30.74 -5.75 28.06
N ARG A 550 31.99 -5.37 28.41
CA ARG A 550 32.55 -5.53 29.75
C ARG A 550 31.91 -4.62 30.80
N ILE A 551 31.61 -3.36 30.42
CA ILE A 551 31.02 -2.36 31.35
C ILE A 551 29.53 -2.62 31.59
N PHE A 552 28.79 -2.96 30.55
CA PHE A 552 27.33 -3.10 30.61
C PHE A 552 26.83 -4.55 30.71
N GLY A 553 27.73 -5.55 30.67
CA GLY A 553 27.34 -6.96 30.67
C GLY A 553 26.49 -7.38 29.44
N ALA A 554 26.60 -6.63 28.33
CA ALA A 554 25.81 -6.83 27.13
C ALA A 554 26.61 -7.65 26.10
N ALA A 555 25.92 -8.53 25.36
CA ALA A 555 26.47 -9.24 24.21
C ALA A 555 25.81 -8.73 22.91
N VAL A 556 26.57 -8.71 21.81
CA VAL A 556 26.05 -8.39 20.47
C VAL A 556 25.12 -9.52 20.03
N THR A 557 23.85 -9.24 19.93
CA THR A 557 22.82 -10.23 19.53
C THR A 557 22.53 -10.23 18.04
N GLU A 558 22.69 -9.09 17.35
CA GLU A 558 22.41 -8.96 15.93
C GLU A 558 23.29 -7.87 15.29
N ILE A 559 23.77 -8.14 14.07
CA ILE A 559 24.52 -7.19 13.25
C ILE A 559 23.75 -6.98 11.96
N ARG A 560 23.40 -5.73 11.64
CA ARG A 560 22.71 -5.35 10.40
C ARG A 560 23.57 -4.37 9.62
N LYS A 561 23.56 -4.53 8.30
CA LYS A 561 24.18 -3.55 7.41
C LYS A 561 23.29 -2.30 7.38
N ALA A 562 23.89 -1.12 7.54
CA ALA A 562 23.21 0.18 7.45
C ALA A 562 22.76 0.51 6.03
#